data_3752b42a2228c6d8703c19032ec65a80
#
_entry.id   3752b42a2228c6d8703c19032ec65a80
#
_cell.length_a   1.000
_cell.length_b   1.000
_cell.length_c   1.000
_cell.angle_alpha   90.00
_cell.angle_beta   90.00
_cell.angle_gamma   90.00
#
_symmetry.space_group_name_H-M   'P 1'
#
loop_
_entity.id
_entity.type
_entity.pdbx_description
1 polymer ?
#
loop_
_entity_poly.entity_id
_entity_poly.type
_entity_poly.pdbx_seq_one_letter_code
_entity_poly.pdbx_strand_id
1 'polypeptide(L)'
;PATILAASATALSAYVAYLSGANLSPRQLSMVLAMFLAVGIIAAMLSSADPLWWQLNLSALGITHDISSFAFNVTIILSGVIVTTIARLGTASLPVATPLDRRHRAIVRVLFVLLGILLACVGVFPVDQFLLIHNTVATGMTVAFAALVIGLPRLVPSMPRPFVWLGFAFL
;
A
#
# COMPACT_ATOMS: atom_id res chain seq x y z
N PRO A 1 -19.67 10.08 31.15
CA PRO A 1 -18.30 10.63 31.01
C PRO A 1 -17.51 9.93 29.93
N ALA A 2 -17.40 8.60 29.91
CA ALA A 2 -16.62 7.83 28.91
C ALA A 2 -17.08 8.06 27.47
N THR A 3 -18.37 8.13 27.21
CA THR A 3 -18.95 8.40 25.89
C THR A 3 -18.59 9.79 25.36
N ILE A 4 -18.57 10.80 26.24
CA ILE A 4 -18.18 12.17 25.87
C ILE A 4 -16.69 12.20 25.51
N LEU A 5 -15.84 11.55 26.30
CA LEU A 5 -14.40 11.46 26.03
C LEU A 5 -14.12 10.72 24.71
N ALA A 6 -14.80 9.59 24.48
CA ALA A 6 -14.67 8.85 23.22
C ALA A 6 -15.14 9.68 22.02
N ALA A 7 -16.30 10.35 22.13
CA ALA A 7 -16.81 11.21 21.07
C ALA A 7 -15.86 12.39 20.78
N SER A 8 -15.34 13.03 21.84
CA SER A 8 -14.38 14.14 21.70
C SER A 8 -13.07 13.68 21.07
N ALA A 9 -12.53 12.52 21.47
CA ALA A 9 -11.32 11.94 20.88
C ALA A 9 -11.52 11.59 19.40
N THR A 10 -12.67 10.99 19.06
CA THR A 10 -13.02 10.66 17.68
C THR A 10 -13.17 11.93 16.84
N ALA A 11 -13.89 12.94 17.33
CA ALA A 11 -14.06 14.20 16.60
C ALA A 11 -12.74 14.94 16.40
N LEU A 12 -11.86 14.96 17.41
CA LEU A 12 -10.54 15.57 17.31
C LEU A 12 -9.66 14.80 16.31
N SER A 13 -9.65 13.48 16.37
CA SER A 13 -8.91 12.64 15.43
C SER A 13 -9.39 12.83 13.99
N ALA A 14 -10.71 12.89 13.76
CA ALA A 14 -11.30 13.16 12.46
C ALA A 14 -10.94 14.56 11.95
N TYR A 15 -10.96 15.56 12.81
CA TYR A 15 -10.58 16.94 12.47
C TYR A 15 -9.09 17.04 12.11
N VAL A 16 -8.21 16.44 12.90
CA VAL A 16 -6.77 16.39 12.62
C VAL A 16 -6.50 15.63 11.32
N ALA A 17 -7.19 14.51 11.09
CA ALA A 17 -7.08 13.75 9.85
C ALA A 17 -7.56 14.57 8.63
N TYR A 18 -8.66 15.33 8.76
CA TYR A 18 -9.15 16.23 7.72
C TYR A 18 -8.14 17.34 7.40
N LEU A 19 -7.63 18.05 8.43
CA LEU A 19 -6.64 19.12 8.24
C LEU A 19 -5.33 18.57 7.62
N SER A 20 -4.90 17.40 8.06
CA SER A 20 -3.73 16.73 7.50
C SER A 20 -3.99 16.28 6.05
N GLY A 21 -5.19 15.74 5.79
CA GLY A 21 -5.61 15.27 4.47
C GLY A 21 -5.72 16.39 3.42
N ALA A 22 -6.14 17.58 3.83
CA ALA A 22 -6.27 18.75 2.96
C ALA A 22 -4.92 19.25 2.40
N ASN A 23 -3.80 18.92 3.09
CA ASN A 23 -2.44 19.37 2.75
C ASN A 23 -1.45 18.22 2.55
N LEU A 24 -1.94 16.99 2.31
CA LEU A 24 -1.07 15.83 2.14
C LEU A 24 -0.18 15.95 0.90
N SER A 25 1.12 16.03 1.15
CA SER A 25 2.12 15.80 0.12
C SER A 25 2.31 14.30 -0.15
N PRO A 26 2.77 13.90 -1.35
CA PRO A 26 3.11 12.49 -1.64
C PRO A 26 4.09 11.90 -0.63
N ARG A 27 5.05 12.70 -0.15
CA ARG A 27 6.03 12.29 0.88
C ARG A 27 5.35 11.95 2.21
N GLN A 28 4.46 12.82 2.70
CA GLN A 28 3.74 12.57 3.95
C GLN A 28 2.86 11.32 3.84
N LEU A 29 2.17 11.16 2.72
CA LEU A 29 1.33 9.99 2.49
C LEU A 29 2.14 8.68 2.42
N SER A 30 3.37 8.72 1.84
CA SER A 30 4.28 7.57 1.86
C SER A 30 4.77 7.24 3.27
N MET A 31 5.03 8.24 4.11
CA MET A 31 5.37 8.03 5.52
C MET A 31 4.21 7.42 6.29
N VAL A 32 2.99 7.94 6.10
CA VAL A 32 1.76 7.37 6.68
C VAL A 32 1.58 5.92 6.25
N LEU A 33 1.77 5.62 4.97
CA LEU A 33 1.70 4.24 4.46
C LEU A 33 2.69 3.33 5.14
N ALA A 34 3.96 3.74 5.23
CA ALA A 34 5.02 2.94 5.85
C ALA A 34 4.72 2.65 7.33
N MET A 35 4.32 3.68 8.09
CA MET A 35 3.95 3.54 9.49
C MET A 35 2.71 2.67 9.67
N PHE A 36 1.69 2.88 8.84
CA PHE A 36 0.44 2.13 8.90
C PHE A 36 0.67 0.63 8.60
N LEU A 37 1.45 0.31 7.56
CA LEU A 37 1.84 -1.06 7.25
C LEU A 37 2.63 -1.69 8.40
N ALA A 38 3.65 -1.00 8.92
CA ALA A 38 4.47 -1.53 10.00
C ALA A 38 3.64 -1.82 11.25
N VAL A 39 2.86 -0.84 11.71
CA VAL A 39 2.03 -0.99 12.92
C VAL A 39 0.94 -2.04 12.72
N GLY A 40 0.25 -2.05 11.57
CA GLY A 40 -0.82 -2.98 11.29
C GLY A 40 -0.34 -4.43 11.20
N ILE A 41 0.80 -4.66 10.53
CA ILE A 41 1.40 -6.00 10.44
C ILE A 41 1.91 -6.46 11.80
N ILE A 42 2.59 -5.60 12.57
CA ILE A 42 3.03 -5.94 13.93
C ILE A 42 1.83 -6.26 14.83
N ALA A 43 0.75 -5.48 14.74
CA ALA A 43 -0.48 -5.77 15.49
C ALA A 43 -1.07 -7.13 15.11
N ALA A 44 -1.10 -7.48 13.82
CA ALA A 44 -1.53 -8.80 13.36
C ALA A 44 -0.63 -9.92 13.90
N MET A 45 0.70 -9.75 13.84
CA MET A 45 1.66 -10.71 14.37
C MET A 45 1.48 -10.96 15.86
N LEU A 46 1.32 -9.90 16.66
CA LEU A 46 1.18 -9.98 18.11
C LEU A 46 -0.18 -10.53 18.57
N SER A 47 -1.19 -10.45 17.72
CA SER A 47 -2.55 -10.94 18.01
C SER A 47 -2.86 -12.30 17.38
N SER A 48 -1.91 -12.89 16.65
CA SER A 48 -2.12 -14.19 16.01
C SER A 48 -2.29 -15.32 17.05
N ALA A 49 -3.36 -16.08 16.89
CA ALA A 49 -3.62 -17.26 17.72
C ALA A 49 -2.70 -18.44 17.34
N ASP A 50 -2.19 -18.48 16.11
CA ASP A 50 -1.20 -19.46 15.67
C ASP A 50 0.22 -18.95 15.97
N PRO A 51 0.97 -19.54 16.90
CA PRO A 51 2.33 -19.13 17.20
C PRO A 51 3.34 -19.51 16.10
N LEU A 52 2.95 -20.35 15.14
CA LEU A 52 3.83 -20.84 14.07
C LEU A 52 3.51 -20.23 12.70
N TRP A 53 2.68 -19.19 12.62
CA TRP A 53 2.31 -18.52 11.37
C TRP A 53 3.53 -18.15 10.51
N TRP A 54 4.63 -17.78 11.12
CA TRP A 54 5.87 -17.36 10.45
C TRP A 54 6.56 -18.50 9.66
N GLN A 55 6.24 -19.77 9.96
CA GLN A 55 6.76 -20.94 9.22
C GLN A 55 6.09 -21.09 7.84
N LEU A 56 4.95 -20.46 7.62
CA LEU A 56 4.24 -20.52 6.34
C LEU A 56 4.62 -19.31 5.46
N ASN A 57 3.93 -18.24 5.63
CA ASN A 57 4.13 -16.97 4.93
C ASN A 57 3.35 -15.86 5.62
N LEU A 58 3.63 -14.60 5.25
CA LEU A 58 2.98 -13.45 5.87
C LEU A 58 1.44 -13.45 5.70
N SER A 59 0.94 -13.98 4.57
CA SER A 59 -0.52 -14.07 4.32
C SER A 59 -1.23 -15.06 5.24
N ALA A 60 -0.49 -15.93 5.95
CA ALA A 60 -1.06 -16.81 6.99
C ALA A 60 -1.71 -16.00 8.12
N LEU A 61 -1.25 -14.79 8.39
CA LEU A 61 -1.89 -13.89 9.36
C LEU A 61 -3.33 -13.53 8.96
N GLY A 62 -3.67 -13.60 7.68
CA GLY A 62 -5.01 -13.30 7.16
C GLY A 62 -6.01 -14.46 7.22
N ILE A 63 -5.61 -15.66 7.69
CA ILE A 63 -6.40 -16.91 7.62
C ILE A 63 -7.21 -17.17 8.89
N THR A 64 -6.71 -16.78 10.05
CA THR A 64 -7.11 -17.31 11.37
C THR A 64 -8.52 -16.95 11.84
N HIS A 65 -9.29 -16.16 11.11
CA HIS A 65 -10.63 -15.65 11.46
C HIS A 65 -10.72 -15.02 12.88
N ASP A 66 -9.62 -14.45 13.33
CA ASP A 66 -9.45 -13.80 14.61
C ASP A 66 -9.10 -12.30 14.45
N ILE A 67 -8.68 -11.66 15.54
CA ILE A 67 -8.25 -10.24 15.52
C ILE A 67 -7.03 -10.06 14.61
N SER A 68 -6.15 -11.06 14.51
CA SER A 68 -4.98 -11.04 13.64
C SER A 68 -5.39 -10.93 12.17
N SER A 69 -6.30 -11.79 11.72
CA SER A 69 -6.75 -11.79 10.32
C SER A 69 -7.48 -10.49 9.96
N PHE A 70 -8.30 -9.98 10.87
CA PHE A 70 -8.94 -8.68 10.68
C PHE A 70 -7.91 -7.56 10.57
N ALA A 71 -6.96 -7.47 11.50
CA ALA A 71 -5.91 -6.47 11.51
C ALA A 71 -5.05 -6.53 10.25
N PHE A 72 -4.62 -7.73 9.83
CA PHE A 72 -3.84 -7.94 8.62
C PHE A 72 -4.60 -7.52 7.37
N ASN A 73 -5.78 -8.09 7.14
CA ASN A 73 -6.55 -7.87 5.92
C ASN A 73 -6.96 -6.40 5.76
N VAL A 74 -7.45 -5.74 6.84
CA VAL A 74 -7.78 -4.32 6.82
C VAL A 74 -6.55 -3.46 6.54
N THR A 75 -5.40 -3.79 7.15
CA THR A 75 -4.14 -3.08 6.90
C THR A 75 -3.75 -3.16 5.42
N ILE A 76 -3.81 -4.33 4.81
CA ILE A 76 -3.45 -4.54 3.40
C ILE A 76 -4.43 -3.82 2.47
N ILE A 77 -5.75 -3.90 2.72
CA ILE A 77 -6.77 -3.21 1.93
C ILE A 77 -6.56 -1.69 1.96
N LEU A 78 -6.45 -1.11 3.16
CA LEU A 78 -6.27 0.34 3.29
C LEU A 78 -4.92 0.80 2.72
N SER A 79 -3.86 0.00 2.85
CA SER A 79 -2.57 0.27 2.21
C SER A 79 -2.69 0.33 0.69
N GLY A 80 -3.47 -0.57 0.07
CA GLY A 80 -3.76 -0.54 -1.37
C GLY A 80 -4.46 0.76 -1.80
N VAL A 81 -5.43 1.24 -1.00
CA VAL A 81 -6.09 2.54 -1.23
C VAL A 81 -5.10 3.69 -1.13
N ILE A 82 -4.22 3.68 -0.11
CA ILE A 82 -3.19 4.72 0.06
C ILE A 82 -2.21 4.70 -1.12
N VAL A 83 -1.73 3.53 -1.56
CA VAL A 83 -0.85 3.39 -2.74
C VAL A 83 -1.51 3.97 -3.99
N THR A 84 -2.80 3.69 -4.21
CA THR A 84 -3.56 4.24 -5.34
C THR A 84 -3.65 5.77 -5.26
N THR A 85 -3.81 6.32 -4.08
CA THR A 85 -3.83 7.77 -3.84
C THR A 85 -2.45 8.38 -4.11
N ILE A 86 -1.38 7.76 -3.61
CA ILE A 86 0.02 8.17 -3.90
C ILE A 86 0.28 8.16 -5.40
N ALA A 87 -0.22 7.15 -6.13
CA ALA A 87 -0.08 7.06 -7.57
C ALA A 87 -0.60 8.32 -8.29
N ARG A 88 -1.76 8.82 -7.86
CA ARG A 88 -2.37 10.02 -8.46
C ARG A 88 -1.61 11.29 -8.08
N LEU A 89 -1.33 11.48 -6.80
CA LEU A 89 -0.67 12.70 -6.28
C LEU A 89 0.79 12.77 -6.72
N GLY A 90 1.54 11.67 -6.56
CA GLY A 90 2.97 11.61 -6.88
C GLY A 90 3.25 11.77 -8.37
N THR A 91 2.37 11.24 -9.25
CA THR A 91 2.55 11.42 -10.69
C THR A 91 2.02 12.77 -11.20
N ALA A 92 1.21 13.49 -10.42
CA ALA A 92 0.72 14.80 -10.83
C ALA A 92 1.84 15.84 -10.95
N SER A 93 2.87 15.73 -10.11
CA SER A 93 4.04 16.63 -10.08
C SER A 93 5.13 16.31 -11.11
N LEU A 94 5.02 15.18 -11.84
CA LEU A 94 6.00 14.85 -12.88
C LEU A 94 5.90 15.83 -14.05
N PRO A 95 7.03 16.35 -14.57
CA PRO A 95 7.04 17.29 -15.67
C PRO A 95 6.43 16.68 -16.94
N VAL A 96 5.72 17.50 -17.70
CA VAL A 96 5.04 17.11 -18.94
C VAL A 96 5.31 18.19 -19.98
N ALA A 97 6.50 18.16 -20.56
CA ALA A 97 6.88 19.08 -21.63
C ALA A 97 6.50 18.53 -23.02
N THR A 98 6.55 17.21 -23.19
CA THR A 98 6.33 16.54 -24.47
C THR A 98 5.16 15.56 -24.43
N PRO A 99 4.62 15.13 -25.59
CA PRO A 99 3.65 14.03 -25.64
C PRO A 99 4.20 12.71 -25.08
N LEU A 100 5.53 12.49 -25.19
CA LEU A 100 6.20 11.32 -24.64
C LEU A 100 6.18 11.35 -23.11
N ASP A 101 6.44 12.50 -22.48
CA ASP A 101 6.37 12.65 -21.02
C ASP A 101 4.97 12.36 -20.49
N ARG A 102 3.92 12.79 -21.23
CA ARG A 102 2.53 12.45 -20.88
C ARG A 102 2.30 10.95 -20.86
N ARG A 103 2.82 10.24 -21.86
CA ARG A 103 2.71 8.77 -21.95
C ARG A 103 3.47 8.10 -20.81
N HIS A 104 4.71 8.51 -20.53
CA HIS A 104 5.52 8.00 -19.43
C HIS A 104 4.82 8.19 -18.09
N ARG A 105 4.32 9.40 -17.82
CA ARG A 105 3.54 9.70 -16.62
C ARG A 105 2.30 8.83 -16.50
N ALA A 106 1.59 8.60 -17.59
CA ALA A 106 0.41 7.74 -17.60
C ALA A 106 0.76 6.28 -17.28
N ILE A 107 1.85 5.74 -17.86
CA ILE A 107 2.33 4.38 -17.59
C ILE A 107 2.69 4.22 -16.11
N VAL A 108 3.48 5.13 -15.55
CA VAL A 108 3.86 5.10 -14.13
C VAL A 108 2.61 5.13 -13.24
N ARG A 109 1.66 6.03 -13.55
CA ARG A 109 0.41 6.13 -12.79
C ARG A 109 -0.39 4.82 -12.84
N VAL A 110 -0.56 4.25 -14.03
CA VAL A 110 -1.33 3.01 -14.22
C VAL A 110 -0.68 1.86 -13.46
N LEU A 111 0.65 1.71 -13.52
CA LEU A 111 1.35 0.66 -12.79
C LEU A 111 1.21 0.82 -11.27
N PHE A 112 1.32 2.04 -10.74
CA PHE A 112 1.09 2.28 -9.31
C PHE A 112 -0.37 2.06 -8.89
N VAL A 113 -1.34 2.49 -9.70
CA VAL A 113 -2.77 2.23 -9.44
C VAL A 113 -3.03 0.73 -9.44
N LEU A 114 -2.47 0.01 -10.42
CA LEU A 114 -2.58 -1.44 -10.50
C LEU A 114 -1.99 -2.11 -9.26
N LEU A 115 -0.79 -1.69 -8.83
CA LEU A 115 -0.18 -2.16 -7.58
C LEU A 115 -1.10 -1.96 -6.37
N GLY A 116 -1.68 -0.77 -6.24
CA GLY A 116 -2.59 -0.47 -5.12
C GLY A 116 -3.86 -1.32 -5.15
N ILE A 117 -4.46 -1.51 -6.32
CA ILE A 117 -5.65 -2.35 -6.48
C ILE A 117 -5.32 -3.82 -6.17
N LEU A 118 -4.23 -4.35 -6.73
CA LEU A 118 -3.82 -5.74 -6.50
C LEU A 118 -3.47 -5.98 -5.03
N LEU A 119 -2.80 -5.01 -4.38
CA LEU A 119 -2.53 -5.07 -2.94
C LEU A 119 -3.83 -5.12 -2.13
N ALA A 120 -4.81 -4.27 -2.43
CA ALA A 120 -6.11 -4.32 -1.77
C ALA A 120 -6.81 -5.66 -2.00
N CYS A 121 -6.74 -6.21 -3.21
CA CYS A 121 -7.32 -7.52 -3.53
C CYS A 121 -6.67 -8.67 -2.73
N VAL A 122 -5.38 -8.60 -2.43
CA VAL A 122 -4.70 -9.58 -1.54
C VAL A 122 -5.39 -9.65 -0.17
N GLY A 123 -5.79 -8.50 0.38
CA GLY A 123 -6.50 -8.44 1.67
C GLY A 123 -7.99 -8.81 1.56
N VAL A 124 -8.63 -8.56 0.39
CA VAL A 124 -10.04 -8.92 0.16
C VAL A 124 -10.24 -10.42 -0.06
N PHE A 125 -9.24 -11.07 -0.67
CA PHE A 125 -9.29 -12.50 -0.99
C PHE A 125 -8.27 -13.28 -0.14
N PRO A 126 -8.63 -13.69 1.09
CA PRO A 126 -7.75 -14.49 1.94
C PRO A 126 -7.35 -15.80 1.27
N VAL A 127 -6.11 -16.23 1.53
CA VAL A 127 -5.48 -17.36 0.82
C VAL A 127 -6.17 -18.70 1.07
N ASP A 128 -6.76 -18.90 2.25
CA ASP A 128 -7.48 -20.12 2.62
C ASP A 128 -8.78 -20.32 1.83
N GLN A 129 -9.52 -19.24 1.58
CA GLN A 129 -10.82 -19.29 0.91
C GLN A 129 -10.70 -19.11 -0.60
N PHE A 130 -9.71 -18.33 -1.05
CA PHE A 130 -9.59 -17.88 -2.44
C PHE A 130 -8.17 -18.08 -3.00
N LEU A 131 -7.55 -19.25 -2.74
CA LEU A 131 -6.15 -19.53 -3.09
C LEU A 131 -5.77 -19.11 -4.51
N LEU A 132 -6.57 -19.48 -5.51
CA LEU A 132 -6.27 -19.14 -6.92
C LEU A 132 -6.31 -17.63 -7.18
N ILE A 133 -7.35 -16.96 -6.66
CA ILE A 133 -7.50 -15.51 -6.85
C ILE A 133 -6.38 -14.79 -6.08
N HIS A 134 -6.13 -15.16 -4.82
CA HIS A 134 -5.07 -14.60 -3.99
C HIS A 134 -3.70 -14.69 -4.68
N ASN A 135 -3.33 -15.89 -5.14
CA ASN A 135 -2.05 -16.09 -5.82
C ASN A 135 -1.96 -15.34 -7.15
N THR A 136 -3.06 -15.26 -7.90
CA THR A 136 -3.11 -14.51 -9.16
C THR A 136 -2.89 -13.02 -8.92
N VAL A 137 -3.57 -12.41 -7.94
CA VAL A 137 -3.41 -10.99 -7.64
C VAL A 137 -2.04 -10.68 -7.02
N ALA A 138 -1.51 -11.57 -6.17
CA ALA A 138 -0.17 -11.42 -5.60
C ALA A 138 0.92 -11.51 -6.66
N THR A 139 0.81 -12.48 -7.58
CA THR A 139 1.72 -12.60 -8.74
C THR A 139 1.60 -11.38 -9.66
N GLY A 140 0.38 -10.94 -9.94
CA GLY A 140 0.13 -9.74 -10.74
C GLY A 140 0.76 -8.49 -10.12
N MET A 141 0.70 -8.36 -8.79
CA MET A 141 1.35 -7.28 -8.05
C MET A 141 2.87 -7.32 -8.22
N THR A 142 3.48 -8.50 -8.11
CA THR A 142 4.93 -8.69 -8.33
C THR A 142 5.33 -8.32 -9.76
N VAL A 143 4.57 -8.75 -10.76
CA VAL A 143 4.80 -8.39 -12.17
C VAL A 143 4.67 -6.89 -12.41
N ALA A 144 3.64 -6.25 -11.85
CA ALA A 144 3.46 -4.80 -11.97
C ALA A 144 4.58 -4.02 -11.28
N PHE A 145 5.06 -4.48 -10.12
CA PHE A 145 6.21 -3.91 -9.43
C PHE A 145 7.50 -4.06 -10.27
N ALA A 146 7.76 -5.26 -10.79
CA ALA A 146 8.91 -5.51 -11.65
C ALA A 146 8.89 -4.61 -12.91
N ALA A 147 7.74 -4.50 -13.57
CA ALA A 147 7.57 -3.63 -14.72
C ALA A 147 7.83 -2.15 -14.37
N LEU A 148 7.39 -1.70 -13.20
CA LEU A 148 7.64 -0.36 -12.72
C LEU A 148 9.13 -0.12 -12.46
N VAL A 149 9.80 -1.01 -11.69
CA VAL A 149 11.22 -0.87 -11.32
C VAL A 149 12.12 -0.90 -12.57
N ILE A 150 11.92 -1.87 -13.47
CA ILE A 150 12.69 -2.01 -14.72
C ILE A 150 12.43 -0.83 -15.65
N GLY A 151 11.21 -0.34 -15.70
CA GLY A 151 10.80 0.79 -16.53
C GLY A 151 11.26 2.15 -15.99
N LEU A 152 11.47 2.28 -14.68
CA LEU A 152 11.67 3.54 -13.97
C LEU A 152 12.79 4.43 -14.57
N PRO A 153 13.98 3.91 -14.93
CA PRO A 153 15.05 4.73 -15.52
C PRO A 153 14.66 5.40 -16.85
N ARG A 154 13.75 4.78 -17.60
CA ARG A 154 13.25 5.32 -18.88
C ARG A 154 12.00 6.17 -18.71
N LEU A 155 11.12 5.80 -17.78
CA LEU A 155 9.85 6.47 -17.55
C LEU A 155 10.01 7.76 -16.73
N VAL A 156 11.00 7.81 -15.83
CA VAL A 156 11.29 8.96 -14.97
C VAL A 156 12.81 9.20 -14.95
N PRO A 157 13.40 9.74 -16.03
CA PRO A 157 14.86 9.96 -16.13
C PRO A 157 15.43 10.89 -15.04
N SER A 158 14.56 11.75 -14.45
CA SER A 158 14.92 12.65 -13.35
C SER A 158 15.00 11.97 -11.99
N MET A 159 14.66 10.67 -11.87
CA MET A 159 14.72 9.94 -10.61
C MET A 159 16.19 9.79 -10.14
N PRO A 160 16.50 10.13 -8.89
CA PRO A 160 17.82 9.91 -8.35
C PRO A 160 18.23 8.43 -8.38
N ARG A 161 19.43 8.14 -8.85
CA ARG A 161 19.96 6.77 -9.00
C ARG A 161 19.83 5.89 -7.75
N PRO A 162 20.03 6.38 -6.51
CA PRO A 162 19.85 5.56 -5.31
C PRO A 162 18.45 4.93 -5.19
N PHE A 163 17.39 5.64 -5.61
CA PHE A 163 16.02 5.08 -5.59
C PHE A 163 15.83 3.97 -6.64
N VAL A 164 16.47 4.10 -7.79
CA VAL A 164 16.46 3.06 -8.83
C VAL A 164 17.17 1.80 -8.31
N TRP A 165 18.36 1.94 -7.72
CA TRP A 165 19.09 0.83 -7.13
C TRP A 165 18.33 0.17 -5.97
N LEU A 166 17.69 0.97 -5.13
CA LEU A 166 16.83 0.45 -4.05
C LEU A 166 15.67 -0.38 -4.63
N GLY A 167 15.03 0.09 -5.69
CA GLY A 167 13.98 -0.68 -6.37
C GLY A 167 14.49 -2.04 -6.86
N PHE A 168 15.68 -2.08 -7.49
CA PHE A 168 16.28 -3.34 -7.93
C PHE A 168 16.69 -4.25 -6.77
N ALA A 169 17.04 -3.71 -5.62
CA ALA A 169 17.37 -4.52 -4.43
C ALA A 169 16.15 -5.25 -3.84
N PHE A 170 14.93 -4.79 -4.13
CA PHE A 170 13.67 -5.42 -3.72
C PHE A 170 12.99 -6.24 -4.83
N LEU A 171 13.61 -6.39 -5.98
CA LEU A 171 13.13 -7.20 -7.10
C LEU A 171 13.69 -8.61 -7.04
#